data_bb1617b4782f78070f8e846fed60704c
#
_entry.id   bb1617b4782f78070f8e846fed60704c
#
_cell.length_a   1.000
_cell.length_b   1.000
_cell.length_c   1.000
_cell.angle_alpha   90.00
_cell.angle_beta   90.00
_cell.angle_gamma   90.00
#
_symmetry.space_group_name_H-M   'P 1'
#
loop_
_entity.id
_entity.type
_entity.pdbx_description
1 polymer ?
#
loop_
_entity_poly.entity_id
_entity_poly.type
_entity_poly.pdbx_seq_one_letter_code
_entity_poly.pdbx_strand_id
1 'polypeptide(L)'
;MAAATALPGFGSVSSAPAKQIIPDAGVFAQTTIAGSVQGDSPSLYVPYTGTSAAAIIVAEGAAINESDTKPLELAIRTQKVAVLNVFANESGAQSAASNGNVGGSGIDVVGMLTDGMKKTIIDKANAILWQNPAPTEGKPETAPTGLFNYPGIIQGGNITNTLDPIVDAIASISTNGGAPTGLVMNYGVWAYLLKLRDAEGRLIISPDVANTPTPALFGLPVHLDGMAPDGKILVNSIGDVYSATGDINIARTDDRYFERDSFGVRLTFRFGWGVPYPDHLAVITINKK
;
A
#
# COMPACT_ATOMS: atom_id res chain seq x y z
N MET A 1 3.15 -46.33 -9.05
CA MET A 1 3.20 -45.79 -7.66
C MET A 1 3.65 -44.34 -7.75
N ALA A 2 2.70 -43.42 -7.68
CA ALA A 2 3.04 -42.00 -7.58
C ALA A 2 3.52 -41.72 -6.15
N ALA A 3 4.75 -41.24 -5.99
CA ALA A 3 5.27 -40.82 -4.71
C ALA A 3 4.39 -39.65 -4.21
N ALA A 4 3.74 -39.85 -3.06
CA ALA A 4 3.09 -38.78 -2.34
C ALA A 4 4.18 -37.73 -2.01
N THR A 5 4.11 -36.58 -2.64
CA THR A 5 4.94 -35.42 -2.28
C THR A 5 4.49 -35.01 -0.87
N ALA A 6 5.25 -35.42 0.14
CA ALA A 6 5.03 -34.95 1.48
C ALA A 6 5.18 -33.41 1.44
N LEU A 7 4.11 -32.70 1.78
CA LEU A 7 4.22 -31.28 2.06
C LEU A 7 5.29 -31.10 3.14
N PRO A 8 6.28 -30.24 2.96
CA PRO A 8 7.30 -30.01 3.96
C PRO A 8 6.60 -29.66 5.27
N GLY A 9 6.86 -30.46 6.30
CA GLY A 9 6.25 -30.26 7.61
C GLY A 9 6.58 -28.84 8.08
N PHE A 10 5.56 -28.07 8.46
CA PHE A 10 5.69 -26.73 9.01
C PHE A 10 6.31 -26.76 10.43
N GLY A 11 7.42 -27.46 10.57
CA GLY A 11 8.22 -27.49 11.82
C GLY A 11 9.17 -26.34 11.97
N SER A 12 9.18 -25.38 11.03
CA SER A 12 10.10 -24.22 11.03
C SER A 12 9.40 -22.99 10.47
N VAL A 13 9.92 -21.83 10.82
CA VAL A 13 9.50 -20.56 10.24
C VAL A 13 9.78 -20.62 8.74
N SER A 14 8.75 -20.53 7.92
CA SER A 14 8.91 -20.36 6.47
C SER A 14 8.81 -18.86 6.12
N SER A 15 9.74 -18.42 5.27
CA SER A 15 9.78 -17.05 4.76
C SER A 15 9.49 -17.08 3.26
N ALA A 16 8.65 -16.17 2.80
CA ALA A 16 8.33 -16.03 1.39
C ALA A 16 8.18 -14.55 1.00
N PRO A 17 8.52 -14.19 -0.27
CA PRO A 17 8.37 -12.83 -0.74
C PRO A 17 6.94 -12.31 -0.56
N ALA A 18 6.79 -11.18 0.14
CA ALA A 18 5.47 -10.65 0.49
C ALA A 18 4.61 -10.36 -0.75
N LYS A 19 5.21 -9.85 -1.83
CA LYS A 19 4.51 -9.56 -3.08
C LYS A 19 3.84 -10.80 -3.71
N GLN A 20 4.36 -12.00 -3.47
CA GLN A 20 3.74 -13.24 -3.98
C GLN A 20 2.55 -13.69 -3.15
N ILE A 21 2.55 -13.38 -1.85
CA ILE A 21 1.51 -13.82 -0.91
C ILE A 21 0.38 -12.79 -0.80
N ILE A 22 0.71 -11.50 -0.82
CA ILE A 22 -0.23 -10.38 -0.67
C ILE A 22 -0.05 -9.33 -1.78
N PRO A 23 -0.19 -9.70 -3.07
CA PRO A 23 0.04 -8.79 -4.19
C PRO A 23 -0.88 -7.56 -4.15
N ASP A 24 -2.08 -7.69 -3.57
CA ASP A 24 -3.12 -6.66 -3.52
C ASP A 24 -2.90 -5.62 -2.41
N ALA A 25 -1.84 -5.75 -1.61
CA ALA A 25 -1.53 -4.73 -0.62
C ALA A 25 -1.12 -3.41 -1.30
N GLY A 26 -1.71 -2.30 -0.87
CA GLY A 26 -1.50 -0.97 -1.44
C GLY A 26 -0.03 -0.55 -1.52
N VAL A 27 0.80 -1.05 -0.61
CA VAL A 27 2.25 -0.81 -0.65
C VAL A 27 2.91 -1.34 -1.93
N PHE A 28 2.42 -2.41 -2.54
CA PHE A 28 2.95 -2.93 -3.81
C PHE A 28 2.34 -2.27 -5.04
N ALA A 29 1.10 -1.79 -4.92
CA ALA A 29 0.39 -1.17 -6.03
C ALA A 29 0.66 0.34 -6.16
N GLN A 30 0.96 1.03 -5.06
CA GLN A 30 0.98 2.49 -4.98
C GLN A 30 2.32 3.07 -4.52
N THR A 31 3.36 2.24 -4.42
CA THR A 31 4.71 2.68 -4.07
C THR A 31 5.78 1.98 -4.92
N THR A 32 6.94 2.60 -5.01
CA THR A 32 8.13 2.01 -5.65
C THR A 32 8.98 1.33 -4.58
N ILE A 33 9.25 0.03 -4.75
CA ILE A 33 10.07 -0.73 -3.79
C ILE A 33 11.53 -0.29 -3.94
N ALA A 34 12.05 0.38 -2.91
CA ALA A 34 13.44 0.84 -2.87
C ALA A 34 14.40 -0.23 -2.33
N GLY A 35 13.90 -1.15 -1.52
CA GLY A 35 14.72 -2.23 -0.99
C GLY A 35 13.94 -3.22 -0.13
N SER A 36 14.63 -4.32 0.20
CA SER A 36 14.10 -5.35 1.09
C SER A 36 14.67 -5.15 2.50
N VAL A 37 13.78 -5.29 3.49
CA VAL A 37 14.17 -5.29 4.91
C VAL A 37 14.34 -6.73 5.34
N GLN A 38 15.59 -7.14 5.59
CA GLN A 38 15.90 -8.46 6.12
C GLN A 38 16.04 -8.41 7.64
N GLY A 39 15.44 -9.37 8.32
CA GLY A 39 15.47 -9.46 9.78
C GLY A 39 14.65 -8.39 10.46
N ASP A 40 15.14 -7.91 11.61
CA ASP A 40 14.49 -6.89 12.44
C ASP A 40 15.06 -5.47 12.22
N SER A 41 15.64 -5.18 11.04
CA SER A 41 16.13 -3.83 10.74
C SER A 41 14.98 -2.81 10.77
N PRO A 42 15.03 -1.80 11.66
CA PRO A 42 13.93 -0.86 11.84
C PRO A 42 13.84 0.18 10.73
N SER A 43 14.89 0.36 9.94
CA SER A 43 14.97 1.42 8.92
C SER A 43 15.83 1.02 7.71
N LEU A 44 15.45 1.57 6.55
CA LEU A 44 16.22 1.54 5.32
C LEU A 44 16.57 2.98 4.94
N TYR A 45 17.80 3.23 4.55
CA TYR A 45 18.27 4.54 4.11
C TYR A 45 18.36 4.56 2.59
N VAL A 46 17.68 5.53 1.96
CA VAL A 46 17.66 5.68 0.51
C VAL A 46 18.24 7.05 0.14
N PRO A 47 19.36 7.12 -0.59
CA PRO A 47 19.90 8.38 -1.04
C PRO A 47 18.99 9.00 -2.11
N TYR A 48 18.79 10.32 -2.03
CA TYR A 48 18.09 11.11 -3.05
C TYR A 48 18.72 12.49 -3.21
N THR A 49 18.37 13.21 -4.29
CA THR A 49 18.90 14.55 -4.56
C THR A 49 17.88 15.60 -4.15
N GLY A 50 18.25 16.49 -3.23
CA GLY A 50 17.33 17.56 -2.76
C GLY A 50 17.15 18.70 -3.74
N THR A 51 18.09 18.88 -4.66
CA THR A 51 18.07 19.93 -5.71
C THR A 51 18.52 19.33 -7.02
N SER A 52 17.79 19.61 -8.10
CA SER A 52 18.21 19.24 -9.44
C SER A 52 19.42 20.07 -9.88
N ALA A 53 20.38 19.43 -10.55
CA ALA A 53 21.44 20.17 -11.23
C ALA A 53 20.86 21.09 -12.29
N ALA A 54 21.35 22.32 -12.36
CA ALA A 54 20.97 23.26 -13.43
C ALA A 54 21.66 22.86 -14.74
N ALA A 55 20.86 22.49 -15.74
CA ALA A 55 21.38 22.32 -17.10
C ALA A 55 21.41 23.67 -17.82
N ILE A 56 22.54 24.00 -18.44
CA ILE A 56 22.70 25.23 -19.21
C ILE A 56 23.08 24.90 -20.65
N ILE A 57 22.62 25.75 -21.58
CA ILE A 57 23.08 25.67 -22.97
C ILE A 57 24.40 26.42 -23.05
N VAL A 58 25.44 25.76 -23.48
CA VAL A 58 26.78 26.32 -23.56
C VAL A 58 27.17 26.42 -25.03
N ALA A 59 27.75 27.56 -25.45
CA ALA A 59 28.30 27.73 -26.79
C ALA A 59 29.61 26.91 -26.92
N GLU A 60 29.95 26.55 -28.15
CA GLU A 60 31.18 25.80 -28.44
C GLU A 60 32.42 26.53 -27.91
N GLY A 61 33.21 25.84 -27.07
CA GLY A 61 34.40 26.41 -26.44
C GLY A 61 34.16 27.26 -25.17
N ALA A 62 32.93 27.44 -24.72
CA ALA A 62 32.65 28.14 -23.48
C ALA A 62 32.77 27.23 -22.26
N ALA A 63 33.14 27.79 -21.11
CA ALA A 63 33.23 27.03 -19.86
C ALA A 63 31.86 26.62 -19.36
N ILE A 64 31.72 25.36 -18.89
CA ILE A 64 30.54 24.84 -18.25
C ILE A 64 30.60 25.19 -16.75
N ASN A 65 29.59 25.85 -16.23
CA ASN A 65 29.52 26.15 -14.79
C ASN A 65 29.25 24.88 -14.01
N GLU A 66 29.95 24.72 -12.90
CA GLU A 66 29.72 23.61 -11.98
C GLU A 66 28.36 23.75 -11.31
N SER A 67 27.62 22.66 -11.21
CA SER A 67 26.35 22.59 -10.52
C SER A 67 26.55 21.80 -9.21
N ASP A 68 26.27 22.43 -8.07
CA ASP A 68 26.40 21.79 -6.75
C ASP A 68 25.11 21.03 -6.42
N THR A 69 25.11 19.73 -6.56
CA THR A 69 24.01 18.85 -6.20
C THR A 69 24.32 18.19 -4.86
N LYS A 70 23.51 18.50 -3.85
CA LYS A 70 23.67 17.92 -2.50
C LYS A 70 22.86 16.63 -2.38
N PRO A 71 23.52 15.47 -2.17
CA PRO A 71 22.83 14.25 -1.86
C PRO A 71 22.22 14.36 -0.45
N LEU A 72 20.97 13.94 -0.33
CA LEU A 72 20.22 13.78 0.92
C LEU A 72 19.92 12.30 1.14
N GLU A 73 19.51 11.96 2.34
CA GLU A 73 19.19 10.60 2.73
C GLU A 73 17.79 10.53 3.34
N LEU A 74 16.95 9.67 2.77
CA LEU A 74 15.61 9.38 3.27
C LEU A 74 15.66 8.15 4.18
N ALA A 75 15.34 8.31 5.46
CA ALA A 75 15.24 7.21 6.39
C ALA A 75 13.82 6.62 6.36
N ILE A 76 13.63 5.48 5.70
CA ILE A 76 12.37 4.74 5.67
C ILE A 76 12.28 3.89 6.94
N ARG A 77 11.41 4.27 7.86
CA ARG A 77 11.12 3.49 9.07
C ARG A 77 10.11 2.40 8.78
N THR A 78 10.31 1.22 9.35
CA THR A 78 9.45 0.07 9.10
C THR A 78 8.62 -0.30 10.32
N GLN A 79 7.38 -0.72 10.07
CA GLN A 79 6.47 -1.29 11.06
C GLN A 79 6.23 -2.78 10.80
N LYS A 80 5.91 -3.51 11.87
CA LYS A 80 5.57 -4.94 11.83
C LYS A 80 4.08 -5.11 12.07
N VAL A 81 3.41 -5.72 11.12
CA VAL A 81 2.03 -6.20 11.25
C VAL A 81 2.08 -7.69 11.53
N ALA A 82 1.29 -8.16 12.48
CA ALA A 82 1.24 -9.56 12.86
C ALA A 82 -0.19 -10.00 13.14
N VAL A 83 -0.49 -11.24 12.81
CA VAL A 83 -1.73 -11.93 13.18
C VAL A 83 -1.38 -13.31 13.72
N LEU A 84 -2.08 -13.71 14.77
CA LEU A 84 -1.96 -15.02 15.38
C LEU A 84 -3.36 -15.62 15.50
N ASN A 85 -3.56 -16.79 14.90
CA ASN A 85 -4.77 -17.59 15.05
C ASN A 85 -4.46 -18.93 15.69
N VAL A 86 -5.39 -19.44 16.47
CA VAL A 86 -5.32 -20.75 17.12
C VAL A 86 -6.38 -21.65 16.52
N PHE A 87 -5.98 -22.84 16.10
CA PHE A 87 -6.83 -23.83 15.45
C PHE A 87 -6.86 -25.10 16.26
N ALA A 88 -8.03 -25.73 16.40
CA ALA A 88 -8.13 -27.08 16.97
C ALA A 88 -7.52 -28.11 16.00
N ASN A 89 -6.85 -29.13 16.55
CA ASN A 89 -6.25 -30.21 15.75
C ASN A 89 -7.29 -30.95 14.92
N GLU A 90 -8.52 -31.07 15.39
CA GLU A 90 -9.65 -31.65 14.64
C GLU A 90 -9.92 -30.89 13.32
N SER A 91 -9.85 -29.55 13.32
CA SER A 91 -10.00 -28.74 12.11
C SER A 91 -8.85 -28.97 11.13
N GLY A 92 -7.63 -29.18 11.64
CA GLY A 92 -6.46 -29.53 10.84
C GLY A 92 -6.58 -30.92 10.20
N ALA A 93 -7.10 -31.88 10.93
CA ALA A 93 -7.34 -33.22 10.43
C ALA A 93 -8.44 -33.26 9.35
N GLN A 94 -9.51 -32.48 9.49
CA GLN A 94 -10.56 -32.36 8.48
C GLN A 94 -10.03 -31.73 7.18
N SER A 95 -9.16 -30.73 7.28
CA SER A 95 -8.51 -30.11 6.13
C SER A 95 -7.57 -31.08 5.40
N ALA A 96 -6.81 -31.89 6.12
CA ALA A 96 -5.95 -32.92 5.55
C ALA A 96 -6.75 -34.04 4.85
N ALA A 97 -7.89 -34.45 5.42
CA ALA A 97 -8.81 -35.42 4.83
C ALA A 97 -9.50 -34.94 3.56
N SER A 98 -9.70 -33.64 3.41
CA SER A 98 -10.24 -33.01 2.19
C SER A 98 -9.33 -33.20 0.97
N ASN A 99 -8.03 -33.27 1.16
CA ASN A 99 -7.04 -33.53 0.10
C ASN A 99 -6.87 -35.02 -0.25
N GLY A 100 -7.43 -35.94 0.52
CA GLY A 100 -7.30 -37.39 0.35
C GLY A 100 -8.65 -38.08 0.51
N ASN A 101 -9.47 -38.09 -0.46
CA ASN A 101 -10.56 -39.00 -0.86
C ASN A 101 -11.23 -39.91 0.22
N VAL A 102 -11.37 -39.47 1.46
CA VAL A 102 -12.11 -40.22 2.48
C VAL A 102 -13.04 -39.30 3.28
N GLY A 103 -14.30 -39.16 2.83
CA GLY A 103 -15.42 -38.73 3.70
C GLY A 103 -15.42 -37.30 4.23
N GLY A 104 -14.49 -36.42 3.83
CA GLY A 104 -14.47 -35.02 4.24
C GLY A 104 -15.42 -34.14 3.43
N SER A 105 -15.89 -33.06 4.01
CA SER A 105 -16.82 -32.11 3.39
C SER A 105 -16.24 -31.33 2.19
N GLY A 106 -15.06 -31.67 1.70
CA GLY A 106 -14.41 -30.97 0.55
C GLY A 106 -13.96 -29.53 0.82
N ILE A 107 -14.09 -29.04 2.04
CA ILE A 107 -13.73 -27.67 2.43
C ILE A 107 -12.39 -27.68 3.16
N ASP A 108 -11.38 -27.03 2.61
CA ASP A 108 -10.12 -26.76 3.28
C ASP A 108 -10.29 -25.61 4.29
N VAL A 109 -10.68 -25.95 5.51
CA VAL A 109 -10.93 -24.98 6.59
C VAL A 109 -9.64 -24.23 6.95
N VAL A 110 -8.49 -24.91 6.99
CA VAL A 110 -7.21 -24.26 7.33
C VAL A 110 -6.77 -23.33 6.23
N GLY A 111 -6.94 -23.71 4.96
CA GLY A 111 -6.68 -22.84 3.82
C GLY A 111 -7.56 -21.58 3.84
N MET A 112 -8.87 -21.75 4.03
CA MET A 112 -9.83 -20.65 4.13
C MET A 112 -9.48 -19.66 5.28
N LEU A 113 -9.13 -20.19 6.46
CA LEU A 113 -8.75 -19.37 7.60
C LEU A 113 -7.40 -18.68 7.39
N THR A 114 -6.46 -19.33 6.70
CA THR A 114 -5.17 -18.72 6.31
C THR A 114 -5.38 -17.57 5.32
N ASP A 115 -6.29 -17.70 4.36
CA ASP A 115 -6.65 -16.62 3.44
C ASP A 115 -7.34 -15.46 4.18
N GLY A 116 -8.15 -15.75 5.19
CA GLY A 116 -8.69 -14.75 6.12
C GLY A 116 -7.60 -13.99 6.87
N MET A 117 -6.54 -14.68 7.33
CA MET A 117 -5.39 -14.05 7.96
C MET A 117 -4.62 -13.14 6.98
N LYS A 118 -4.41 -13.59 5.74
CA LYS A 118 -3.78 -12.75 4.68
C LYS A 118 -4.59 -11.48 4.44
N LYS A 119 -5.91 -11.61 4.28
CA LYS A 119 -6.80 -10.45 4.11
C LYS A 119 -6.69 -9.48 5.28
N THR A 120 -6.68 -9.96 6.51
CA THR A 120 -6.52 -9.14 7.72
C THR A 120 -5.19 -8.37 7.71
N ILE A 121 -4.10 -8.99 7.26
CA ILE A 121 -2.79 -8.32 7.11
C ILE A 121 -2.85 -7.25 6.03
N ILE A 122 -3.47 -7.54 4.88
CA ILE A 122 -3.63 -6.56 3.78
C ILE A 122 -4.44 -5.35 4.27
N ASP A 123 -5.60 -5.58 4.86
CA ASP A 123 -6.48 -4.52 5.36
C ASP A 123 -5.75 -3.64 6.40
N LYS A 124 -5.00 -4.27 7.32
CA LYS A 124 -4.22 -3.54 8.32
C LYS A 124 -3.04 -2.79 7.72
N ALA A 125 -2.33 -3.39 6.77
CA ALA A 125 -1.23 -2.75 6.05
C ALA A 125 -1.72 -1.53 5.26
N ASN A 126 -2.84 -1.67 4.55
CA ASN A 126 -3.46 -0.57 3.81
C ASN A 126 -3.95 0.53 4.75
N ALA A 127 -4.61 0.19 5.86
CA ALA A 127 -5.04 1.19 6.84
C ALA A 127 -3.87 2.01 7.40
N ILE A 128 -2.73 1.37 7.67
CA ILE A 128 -1.52 2.05 8.12
C ILE A 128 -0.94 2.91 7.00
N LEU A 129 -0.82 2.37 5.78
CA LEU A 129 -0.28 3.08 4.61
C LEU A 129 -1.05 4.38 4.33
N TRP A 130 -2.36 4.33 4.42
CA TRP A 130 -3.20 5.49 4.09
C TRP A 130 -3.38 6.45 5.27
N GLN A 131 -3.65 5.95 6.47
CA GLN A 131 -4.22 6.76 7.55
C GLN A 131 -3.33 6.88 8.79
N ASN A 132 -2.11 6.30 8.80
CA ASN A 132 -1.28 6.40 10.00
C ASN A 132 -1.10 7.88 10.41
N PRO A 133 -1.33 8.25 11.68
CA PRO A 133 -1.22 9.64 12.11
C PRO A 133 0.23 10.15 11.98
N ALA A 134 0.35 11.44 11.73
CA ALA A 134 1.64 12.11 11.79
C ALA A 134 2.24 12.02 13.22
N PRO A 135 3.57 12.02 13.36
CA PRO A 135 4.22 11.99 14.66
C PRO A 135 3.80 13.21 15.48
N THR A 136 3.58 12.99 16.77
CA THR A 136 3.31 14.10 17.70
C THR A 136 4.57 14.92 17.89
N GLU A 137 4.46 16.23 17.85
CA GLU A 137 5.57 17.15 18.07
C GLU A 137 6.31 16.82 19.38
N GLY A 138 7.64 16.77 19.33
CA GLY A 138 8.51 16.41 20.46
C GLY A 138 8.64 14.91 20.74
N LYS A 139 7.98 14.02 19.98
CA LYS A 139 8.18 12.57 20.09
C LYS A 139 8.96 12.05 18.88
N PRO A 140 9.87 11.08 19.09
CA PRO A 140 10.56 10.46 17.97
C PRO A 140 9.57 9.74 17.06
N GLU A 141 9.76 9.86 15.75
CA GLU A 141 9.01 9.13 14.78
C GLU A 141 9.32 7.63 14.90
N THR A 142 8.37 6.85 15.33
CA THR A 142 8.52 5.39 15.52
C THR A 142 7.90 4.59 14.37
N ALA A 143 7.10 5.24 13.54
CA ALA A 143 6.32 4.64 12.49
C ALA A 143 6.19 5.59 11.30
N PRO A 144 6.13 5.09 10.07
CA PRO A 144 5.92 5.95 8.90
C PRO A 144 4.53 6.60 8.96
N THR A 145 4.46 7.87 8.57
CA THR A 145 3.20 8.62 8.48
C THR A 145 2.39 8.16 7.28
N GLY A 146 1.08 8.02 7.44
CA GLY A 146 0.18 7.64 6.35
C GLY A 146 0.18 8.65 5.21
N LEU A 147 0.05 8.17 3.98
CA LEU A 147 0.18 9.02 2.79
C LEU A 147 -0.85 10.17 2.76
N PHE A 148 -2.06 9.98 3.30
CA PHE A 148 -3.06 11.07 3.41
C PHE A 148 -2.76 12.11 4.49
N ASN A 149 -1.86 11.79 5.41
CA ASN A 149 -1.49 12.66 6.54
C ASN A 149 -0.01 13.08 6.47
N TYR A 150 0.67 12.79 5.36
CA TYR A 150 2.10 13.02 5.23
C TYR A 150 2.40 14.52 5.30
N PRO A 151 3.40 14.96 6.09
CA PRO A 151 3.71 16.37 6.22
C PRO A 151 4.28 16.94 4.92
N GLY A 152 3.85 18.13 4.54
CA GLY A 152 4.36 18.82 3.35
C GLY A 152 3.65 18.49 2.03
N ILE A 153 2.64 17.58 2.03
CA ILE A 153 1.84 17.32 0.82
C ILE A 153 0.96 18.52 0.45
N ILE A 154 0.69 18.66 -0.83
CA ILE A 154 -0.16 19.73 -1.36
C ILE A 154 -1.60 19.53 -0.87
N GLN A 155 -2.21 20.59 -0.34
CA GLN A 155 -3.64 20.61 -0.02
C GLN A 155 -4.40 21.13 -1.24
N GLY A 156 -4.99 20.21 -2.02
CA GLY A 156 -5.63 20.49 -3.31
C GLY A 156 -7.03 21.12 -3.23
N GLY A 157 -7.46 21.59 -2.03
CA GLY A 157 -8.77 22.22 -1.86
C GLY A 157 -9.93 21.24 -1.65
N ASN A 158 -11.16 21.76 -1.86
CA ASN A 158 -12.39 21.02 -1.57
C ASN A 158 -13.25 20.85 -2.82
N ILE A 159 -13.67 19.62 -3.09
CA ILE A 159 -14.67 19.30 -4.11
C ILE A 159 -16.06 19.57 -3.53
N THR A 160 -16.81 20.43 -4.20
CA THR A 160 -18.23 20.66 -3.92
C THR A 160 -19.11 20.22 -5.09
N ASN A 161 -19.02 20.93 -6.22
CA ASN A 161 -19.81 20.66 -7.42
C ASN A 161 -18.96 20.55 -8.69
N THR A 162 -17.66 20.86 -8.63
CA THR A 162 -16.74 20.82 -9.78
C THR A 162 -15.58 19.88 -9.48
N LEU A 163 -14.93 19.39 -10.54
CA LEU A 163 -13.75 18.54 -10.44
C LEU A 163 -12.43 19.35 -10.56
N ASP A 164 -12.54 20.68 -10.65
CA ASP A 164 -11.39 21.58 -10.80
C ASP A 164 -10.28 21.33 -9.76
N PRO A 165 -10.57 21.09 -8.47
CA PRO A 165 -9.53 20.83 -7.49
C PRO A 165 -8.64 19.63 -7.83
N ILE A 166 -9.16 18.63 -8.57
CA ILE A 166 -8.35 17.50 -9.02
C ILE A 166 -7.38 17.93 -10.11
N VAL A 167 -7.87 18.72 -11.07
CA VAL A 167 -7.05 19.25 -12.18
C VAL A 167 -5.97 20.17 -11.65
N ASP A 168 -6.32 21.07 -10.71
CA ASP A 168 -5.39 22.00 -10.08
C ASP A 168 -4.30 21.24 -9.28
N ALA A 169 -4.67 20.18 -8.58
CA ALA A 169 -3.73 19.34 -7.86
C ALA A 169 -2.75 18.61 -8.81
N ILE A 170 -3.26 18.07 -9.92
CA ILE A 170 -2.43 17.44 -10.97
C ILE A 170 -1.45 18.47 -11.56
N ALA A 171 -1.94 19.68 -11.89
CA ALA A 171 -1.10 20.75 -12.41
C ALA A 171 -0.01 21.19 -11.42
N SER A 172 -0.37 21.32 -10.14
CA SER A 172 0.56 21.72 -9.07
C SER A 172 1.68 20.69 -8.89
N ILE A 173 1.35 19.39 -8.84
CA ILE A 173 2.33 18.32 -8.76
C ILE A 173 3.28 18.36 -9.96
N SER A 174 2.73 18.51 -11.18
CA SER A 174 3.53 18.57 -12.40
C SER A 174 4.44 19.80 -12.46
N THR A 175 3.99 20.92 -11.91
CA THR A 175 4.80 22.15 -11.81
C THR A 175 5.98 21.97 -10.86
N ASN A 176 5.82 21.19 -9.80
CA ASN A 176 6.89 20.87 -8.86
C ASN A 176 7.84 19.77 -9.38
N GLY A 177 7.59 19.22 -10.58
CA GLY A 177 8.43 18.19 -11.21
C GLY A 177 7.96 16.76 -10.94
N GLY A 178 6.86 16.56 -10.23
CA GLY A 178 6.25 15.26 -10.00
C GLY A 178 5.47 14.75 -11.21
N ALA A 179 5.29 13.44 -11.31
CA ALA A 179 4.49 12.80 -12.35
C ALA A 179 3.29 12.08 -11.71
N PRO A 180 2.10 12.68 -11.71
CA PRO A 180 0.91 12.03 -11.19
C PRO A 180 0.63 10.73 -11.96
N THR A 181 0.53 9.62 -11.26
CA THR A 181 0.36 8.29 -11.87
C THR A 181 -0.95 7.62 -11.51
N GLY A 182 -1.67 8.12 -10.49
CA GLY A 182 -2.94 7.55 -10.08
C GLY A 182 -3.65 8.36 -9.01
N LEU A 183 -4.91 7.98 -8.80
CA LEU A 183 -5.77 8.53 -7.77
C LEU A 183 -6.12 7.43 -6.79
N VAL A 184 -6.03 7.71 -5.50
CA VAL A 184 -6.42 6.75 -4.45
C VAL A 184 -7.59 7.33 -3.68
N MET A 185 -8.64 6.54 -3.52
CA MET A 185 -9.84 6.96 -2.78
C MET A 185 -10.66 5.77 -2.27
N ASN A 186 -11.59 6.06 -1.38
CA ASN A 186 -12.57 5.11 -0.90
C ASN A 186 -13.72 4.93 -1.92
N TYR A 187 -14.36 3.77 -1.91
CA TYR A 187 -15.55 3.48 -2.73
C TYR A 187 -16.70 4.48 -2.51
N GLY A 188 -16.88 4.98 -1.27
CA GLY A 188 -17.88 6.00 -0.97
C GLY A 188 -17.59 7.36 -1.62
N VAL A 189 -16.32 7.71 -1.74
CA VAL A 189 -15.83 8.89 -2.46
C VAL A 189 -16.08 8.74 -3.97
N TRP A 190 -15.72 7.61 -4.54
CA TRP A 190 -15.96 7.31 -5.95
C TRP A 190 -17.46 7.37 -6.30
N ALA A 191 -18.31 6.74 -5.47
CA ALA A 191 -19.75 6.79 -5.66
C ALA A 191 -20.32 8.22 -5.58
N TYR A 192 -19.74 9.09 -4.75
CA TYR A 192 -20.11 10.51 -4.69
C TYR A 192 -19.73 11.22 -5.99
N LEU A 193 -18.51 11.03 -6.50
CA LEU A 193 -18.05 11.64 -7.75
C LEU A 193 -18.92 11.25 -8.94
N LEU A 194 -19.32 9.98 -9.04
CA LEU A 194 -20.21 9.49 -10.09
C LEU A 194 -21.62 10.12 -10.05
N LYS A 195 -22.04 10.61 -8.90
CA LYS A 195 -23.36 11.26 -8.72
C LYS A 195 -23.33 12.77 -8.94
N LEU A 196 -22.15 13.36 -9.16
CA LEU A 196 -22.05 14.79 -9.43
C LEU A 196 -22.77 15.14 -10.74
N ARG A 197 -23.55 16.21 -10.70
CA ARG A 197 -24.32 16.72 -11.82
C ARG A 197 -23.98 18.19 -12.07
N ASP A 198 -24.04 18.56 -13.34
CA ASP A 198 -23.94 19.97 -13.76
C ASP A 198 -25.24 20.73 -13.44
N ALA A 199 -25.25 22.03 -13.78
CA ALA A 199 -26.42 22.89 -13.57
C ALA A 199 -27.67 22.43 -14.34
N GLU A 200 -27.47 21.69 -15.43
CA GLU A 200 -28.53 21.13 -16.29
C GLU A 200 -28.97 19.72 -15.83
N GLY A 201 -28.40 19.21 -14.74
CA GLY A 201 -28.74 17.90 -14.18
C GLY A 201 -28.06 16.71 -14.88
N ARG A 202 -27.10 16.93 -15.79
CA ARG A 202 -26.34 15.88 -16.47
C ARG A 202 -25.20 15.40 -15.56
N LEU A 203 -24.84 14.13 -15.67
CA LEU A 203 -23.67 13.60 -14.96
C LEU A 203 -22.38 14.26 -15.47
N ILE A 204 -21.56 14.75 -14.57
CA ILE A 204 -20.25 15.32 -14.90
C ILE A 204 -19.28 14.22 -15.33
N ILE A 205 -19.32 13.07 -14.63
CA ILE A 205 -18.53 11.89 -14.96
C ILE A 205 -19.48 10.88 -15.63
N SER A 206 -19.22 10.56 -16.90
CA SER A 206 -19.91 9.49 -17.61
C SER A 206 -18.94 8.33 -17.79
N PRO A 207 -18.93 7.33 -16.89
CA PRO A 207 -18.03 6.20 -17.02
C PRO A 207 -18.46 5.36 -18.22
N ASP A 208 -17.52 5.03 -19.10
CA ASP A 208 -17.75 4.04 -20.15
C ASP A 208 -17.68 2.63 -19.56
N VAL A 209 -18.82 2.18 -19.06
CA VAL A 209 -18.96 0.87 -18.37
C VAL A 209 -18.70 -0.28 -19.32
N ALA A 210 -18.84 -0.06 -20.63
CA ALA A 210 -18.69 -1.12 -21.63
C ALA A 210 -17.23 -1.33 -22.05
N ASN A 211 -16.44 -0.24 -22.15
CA ASN A 211 -15.10 -0.29 -22.75
C ASN A 211 -13.96 -0.07 -21.75
N THR A 212 -14.24 0.46 -20.55
CA THR A 212 -13.22 0.75 -19.54
C THR A 212 -13.52 0.02 -18.24
N PRO A 213 -13.05 -1.23 -18.06
CA PRO A 213 -13.33 -2.03 -16.88
C PRO A 213 -12.64 -1.47 -15.61
N THR A 214 -11.55 -0.70 -15.77
CA THR A 214 -10.86 -0.04 -14.67
C THR A 214 -11.30 1.42 -14.55
N PRO A 215 -11.71 1.90 -13.37
CA PRO A 215 -12.07 3.28 -13.19
C PRO A 215 -10.87 4.20 -13.46
N ALA A 216 -11.06 5.21 -14.30
CA ALA A 216 -10.06 6.21 -14.62
C ALA A 216 -10.70 7.61 -14.58
N LEU A 217 -9.91 8.61 -14.20
CA LEU A 217 -10.32 10.01 -14.15
C LEU A 217 -9.17 10.90 -14.64
N PHE A 218 -9.44 11.77 -15.59
CA PHE A 218 -8.41 12.61 -16.25
C PHE A 218 -7.21 11.83 -16.80
N GLY A 219 -7.43 10.60 -17.30
CA GLY A 219 -6.37 9.72 -17.80
C GLY A 219 -5.57 9.00 -16.72
N LEU A 220 -5.86 9.25 -15.43
CA LEU A 220 -5.22 8.57 -14.32
C LEU A 220 -6.08 7.40 -13.83
N PRO A 221 -5.50 6.22 -13.59
CA PRO A 221 -6.21 5.10 -13.00
C PRO A 221 -6.63 5.44 -11.56
N VAL A 222 -7.83 5.02 -11.20
CA VAL A 222 -8.38 5.18 -9.84
C VAL A 222 -8.20 3.88 -9.08
N HIS A 223 -7.41 3.93 -8.01
CA HIS A 223 -7.26 2.84 -7.06
C HIS A 223 -8.31 2.99 -5.95
N LEU A 224 -9.23 2.03 -5.90
CA LEU A 224 -10.30 1.99 -4.91
C LEU A 224 -9.90 1.09 -3.75
N ASP A 225 -9.74 1.67 -2.56
CA ASP A 225 -9.38 0.94 -1.36
C ASP A 225 -10.36 1.26 -0.22
N GLY A 226 -10.93 0.23 0.38
CA GLY A 226 -11.85 0.37 1.52
C GLY A 226 -11.20 0.95 2.77
N MET A 227 -9.86 0.87 2.88
CA MET A 227 -9.08 1.42 3.99
C MET A 227 -8.62 2.87 3.75
N ALA A 228 -8.86 3.44 2.56
CA ALA A 228 -8.63 4.86 2.33
C ALA A 228 -9.61 5.73 3.15
N PRO A 229 -9.18 6.91 3.63
CA PRO A 229 -10.03 7.76 4.46
C PRO A 229 -11.26 8.25 3.70
N ASP A 230 -12.39 8.32 4.40
CA ASP A 230 -13.62 8.82 3.81
C ASP A 230 -13.52 10.34 3.53
N GLY A 231 -14.12 10.77 2.42
CA GLY A 231 -14.15 12.18 2.03
C GLY A 231 -12.80 12.75 1.55
N LYS A 232 -11.80 11.93 1.27
CA LYS A 232 -10.50 12.38 0.76
C LYS A 232 -10.10 11.63 -0.51
N ILE A 233 -9.36 12.33 -1.37
CA ILE A 233 -8.74 11.79 -2.57
C ILE A 233 -7.25 12.10 -2.49
N LEU A 234 -6.40 11.12 -2.72
CA LEU A 234 -4.96 11.30 -2.87
C LEU A 234 -4.61 11.25 -4.36
N VAL A 235 -3.96 12.28 -4.86
CA VAL A 235 -3.26 12.26 -6.15
C VAL A 235 -1.86 11.77 -5.87
N ASN A 236 -1.50 10.60 -6.41
CA ASN A 236 -0.26 9.90 -6.09
C ASN A 236 0.72 9.90 -7.27
N SER A 237 1.98 10.16 -6.96
CA SER A 237 3.12 9.92 -7.85
C SER A 237 3.85 8.67 -7.34
N ILE A 238 3.56 7.50 -7.92
CA ILE A 238 4.09 6.21 -7.45
C ILE A 238 5.63 6.19 -7.47
N GLY A 239 6.25 6.87 -8.46
CA GLY A 239 7.69 6.97 -8.59
C GLY A 239 8.39 7.68 -7.43
N ASP A 240 7.66 8.56 -6.72
CA ASP A 240 8.20 9.39 -5.64
C ASP A 240 7.85 8.87 -4.24
N VAL A 241 7.14 7.76 -4.15
CA VAL A 241 6.86 7.07 -2.88
C VAL A 241 7.72 5.82 -2.78
N TYR A 242 8.78 5.89 -2.00
CA TYR A 242 9.68 4.75 -1.79
C TYR A 242 9.20 3.87 -0.64
N SER A 243 9.22 2.55 -0.85
CA SER A 243 8.87 1.58 0.18
C SER A 243 10.00 0.58 0.44
N ALA A 244 10.06 0.12 1.68
CA ALA A 244 10.90 -0.98 2.12
C ALA A 244 9.98 -2.10 2.60
N THR A 245 10.12 -3.30 2.04
CA THR A 245 9.26 -4.43 2.36
C THR A 245 10.10 -5.64 2.76
N GLY A 246 9.70 -6.31 3.85
CA GLY A 246 10.26 -7.59 4.25
C GLY A 246 9.43 -8.75 3.71
N ASP A 247 9.97 -9.96 3.92
CA ASP A 247 9.24 -11.18 3.63
C ASP A 247 8.08 -11.40 4.62
N ILE A 248 7.08 -12.15 4.20
CA ILE A 248 6.09 -12.71 5.12
C ILE A 248 6.68 -13.94 5.78
N ASN A 249 6.72 -13.90 7.11
CA ASN A 249 7.10 -15.04 7.92
C ASN A 249 5.86 -15.75 8.44
N ILE A 250 5.75 -17.05 8.14
CA ILE A 250 4.71 -17.93 8.60
C ILE A 250 5.34 -18.89 9.60
N ALA A 251 4.84 -18.91 10.81
CA ALA A 251 5.31 -19.82 11.86
C ALA A 251 4.13 -20.57 12.48
N ARG A 252 4.32 -21.88 12.70
CA ARG A 252 3.38 -22.74 13.40
C ARG A 252 3.99 -23.18 14.72
N THR A 253 3.17 -23.31 15.75
CA THR A 253 3.53 -23.90 17.03
C THR A 253 2.43 -24.84 17.50
N ASP A 254 2.82 -26.06 17.88
CA ASP A 254 1.94 -27.06 18.47
C ASP A 254 2.11 -27.10 20.00
N ASP A 255 3.29 -26.71 20.52
CA ASP A 255 3.65 -26.84 21.93
C ASP A 255 2.87 -25.90 22.86
N ARG A 256 2.65 -24.66 22.46
CA ARG A 256 2.03 -23.64 23.33
C ARG A 256 0.58 -23.97 23.70
N TYR A 257 -0.13 -24.70 22.85
CA TYR A 257 -1.55 -24.98 22.99
C TYR A 257 -1.84 -26.49 23.19
N PHE A 258 -0.81 -27.23 23.62
CA PHE A 258 -0.90 -28.68 23.82
C PHE A 258 -2.05 -29.08 24.74
N GLU A 259 -2.27 -28.33 25.85
CA GLU A 259 -3.35 -28.60 26.83
C GLU A 259 -4.77 -28.46 26.24
N ARG A 260 -4.89 -27.79 25.08
CA ARG A 260 -6.18 -27.53 24.44
C ARG A 260 -6.34 -28.25 23.11
N ASP A 261 -5.47 -29.23 22.84
CA ASP A 261 -5.44 -29.95 21.57
C ASP A 261 -5.53 -29.01 20.34
N SER A 262 -4.68 -27.98 20.33
CA SER A 262 -4.72 -26.91 19.35
C SER A 262 -3.32 -26.52 18.91
N PHE A 263 -3.22 -25.95 17.71
CA PHE A 263 -1.98 -25.35 17.19
C PHE A 263 -2.16 -23.88 16.86
N GLY A 264 -1.08 -23.12 16.98
CA GLY A 264 -1.06 -21.70 16.64
C GLY A 264 -0.35 -21.45 15.31
N VAL A 265 -0.95 -20.60 14.45
CA VAL A 265 -0.32 -20.11 13.23
C VAL A 265 -0.16 -18.59 13.34
N ARG A 266 1.06 -18.13 13.15
CA ARG A 266 1.41 -16.71 13.17
C ARG A 266 1.91 -16.27 11.81
N LEU A 267 1.31 -15.19 11.26
CA LEU A 267 1.82 -14.47 10.11
C LEU A 267 2.38 -13.14 10.57
N THR A 268 3.56 -12.78 10.08
CA THR A 268 4.15 -11.47 10.32
C THR A 268 4.67 -10.86 9.03
N PHE A 269 4.42 -9.56 8.85
CA PHE A 269 4.88 -8.78 7.73
C PHE A 269 5.47 -7.46 8.22
N ARG A 270 6.65 -7.08 7.72
CA ARG A 270 7.30 -5.82 8.03
C ARG A 270 7.40 -4.98 6.77
N PHE A 271 7.01 -3.72 6.85
CA PHE A 271 7.09 -2.78 5.74
C PHE A 271 7.15 -1.34 6.25
N GLY A 272 7.57 -0.45 5.38
CA GLY A 272 7.61 0.98 5.62
C GLY A 272 7.68 1.76 4.33
N TRP A 273 7.51 3.05 4.40
CA TRP A 273 7.59 3.94 3.23
C TRP A 273 8.11 5.31 3.67
N GLY A 274 8.52 6.07 2.66
CA GLY A 274 8.91 7.46 2.82
C GLY A 274 8.77 8.20 1.50
N VAL A 275 8.57 9.50 1.57
CA VAL A 275 8.38 10.38 0.42
C VAL A 275 9.47 11.44 0.45
N PRO A 276 10.44 11.40 -0.48
CA PRO A 276 11.50 12.40 -0.55
C PRO A 276 10.98 13.78 -0.98
N TYR A 277 9.93 13.81 -1.83
CA TYR A 277 9.33 15.02 -2.36
C TYR A 277 7.83 15.06 -2.01
N PRO A 278 7.45 15.57 -0.83
CA PRO A 278 6.05 15.59 -0.40
C PRO A 278 5.13 16.43 -1.31
N ASP A 279 5.67 17.41 -1.99
CA ASP A 279 5.00 18.29 -2.96
C ASP A 279 4.69 17.59 -4.30
N HIS A 280 5.12 16.34 -4.49
CA HIS A 280 4.68 15.47 -5.58
C HIS A 280 3.42 14.66 -5.26
N LEU A 281 2.83 14.90 -4.09
CA LEU A 281 1.56 14.31 -3.67
C LEU A 281 0.56 15.43 -3.32
N ALA A 282 -0.71 15.18 -3.57
CA ALA A 282 -1.77 16.12 -3.20
C ALA A 282 -2.96 15.40 -2.56
N VAL A 283 -3.52 15.99 -1.53
CA VAL A 283 -4.77 15.52 -0.90
C VAL A 283 -5.88 16.53 -1.15
N ILE A 284 -7.00 16.04 -1.63
CA ILE A 284 -8.21 16.81 -1.92
C ILE A 284 -9.31 16.32 -0.98
N THR A 285 -10.07 17.23 -0.42
CA THR A 285 -11.18 16.91 0.47
C THR A 285 -12.51 17.04 -0.26
N ILE A 286 -13.46 16.19 0.08
CA ILE A 286 -14.84 16.27 -0.41
C ILE A 286 -15.73 16.75 0.72
N ASN A 287 -16.41 17.87 0.53
CA ASN A 287 -17.47 18.31 1.42
C ASN A 287 -18.76 17.61 1.01
N LYS A 288 -19.05 16.45 1.65
CA LYS A 288 -20.40 15.87 1.53
C LYS A 288 -21.39 16.81 2.18
N LYS A 289 -22.23 17.47 1.37
CA LYS A 289 -23.43 18.15 1.89
C LYS A 289 -24.51 17.14 2.22
#